data_fa90ba35873d82bf8943099e29f3866f
#
_entry.id   fa90ba35873d82bf8943099e29f3866f
#
_cell.length_a   1.000
_cell.length_b   1.000
_cell.length_c   1.000
_cell.angle_alpha   90.00
_cell.angle_beta   90.00
_cell.angle_gamma   90.00
#
_symmetry.space_group_name_H-M   'P 1'
#
loop_
_entity.id
_entity.type
_entity.pdbx_description
1 polymer ?
#
loop_
_entity_poly.entity_id
_entity_poly.type
_entity_poly.pdbx_seq_one_letter_code
_entity_poly.pdbx_strand_id
1 'polypeptide(L)'
;MSEESVVNEMTILSDLVHMYQCKIGIELFAINMYGGNFADRDHNGDKPAVELDPTYMTKEQIKEYIEDFALAAERAVRCGVDSLVIHGAHGQLPGCFLNKRINERTDENASRFTVELLAAVREKIKDRLAIEYRINANDMIEGSPSLDEVIAFVKRIEPYIDLLHVSRGMHSEQKLAPYMNQPIYYDHGINIEDAAKIRKEISVPVTVVGSVTLEQAEQYIAEGKADMVSMARGLMADPMVVKNAKSGCPENTRPCVRCNYCINRTHYDLAPVRCSVNAELGMETLYMNLGNTLPKRIAVIGGGPAGIEAARTAAQRGHTVDLYEKEDHLGGVLTMAGAPKFKQDIKKYVEWTIHSISGQERVSVHLNSEVR
;
A
#
# COMPACT_ATOMS: atom_id res chain seq x y z
N MET A 1 17.93 -0.89 -5.17
CA MET A 1 18.96 -1.98 -5.27
C MET A 1 19.88 -1.83 -6.49
N SER A 2 19.81 -0.74 -7.21
CA SER A 2 20.72 -0.45 -8.35
C SER A 2 22.17 -0.21 -7.93
N GLU A 3 22.42 0.23 -6.68
CA GLU A 3 23.75 0.61 -6.19
C GLU A 3 24.17 -0.20 -4.96
N GLU A 4 25.48 -0.41 -4.80
CA GLU A 4 26.08 -1.06 -3.62
C GLU A 4 25.88 -0.24 -2.32
N SER A 5 25.83 1.08 -2.42
CA SER A 5 25.69 1.98 -1.27
C SER A 5 24.46 1.70 -0.41
N VAL A 6 23.38 1.19 -1.01
CA VAL A 6 22.12 0.90 -0.28
C VAL A 6 22.18 -0.36 0.58
N VAL A 7 23.17 -1.24 0.40
CA VAL A 7 23.22 -2.53 1.11
C VAL A 7 23.32 -2.33 2.61
N ASN A 8 24.20 -1.43 3.06
CA ASN A 8 24.41 -1.19 4.50
C ASN A 8 23.15 -0.65 5.19
N GLU A 9 22.48 0.34 4.58
CA GLU A 9 21.26 0.94 5.14
C GLU A 9 20.12 -0.07 5.19
N MET A 10 19.97 -0.85 4.13
CA MET A 10 18.95 -1.90 4.06
C MET A 10 19.22 -3.06 5.01
N THR A 11 20.50 -3.40 5.28
CA THR A 11 20.85 -4.39 6.30
C THR A 11 20.43 -3.92 7.69
N ILE A 12 20.72 -2.66 8.03
CA ILE A 12 20.29 -2.08 9.32
C ILE A 12 18.75 -2.13 9.45
N LEU A 13 18.02 -1.76 8.39
CA LEU A 13 16.56 -1.82 8.39
C LEU A 13 16.06 -3.26 8.55
N SER A 14 16.66 -4.21 7.85
CA SER A 14 16.32 -5.63 7.94
C SER A 14 16.51 -6.16 9.36
N ASP A 15 17.67 -5.88 9.97
CA ASP A 15 17.97 -6.28 11.34
C ASP A 15 16.97 -5.68 12.34
N LEU A 16 16.62 -4.39 12.18
CA LEU A 16 15.63 -3.74 13.03
C LEU A 16 14.25 -4.39 12.91
N VAL A 17 13.80 -4.74 11.72
CA VAL A 17 12.52 -5.43 11.50
C VAL A 17 12.55 -6.84 12.13
N HIS A 18 13.64 -7.56 11.96
CA HIS A 18 13.81 -8.90 12.54
C HIS A 18 13.84 -8.90 14.07
N MET A 19 14.32 -7.85 14.72
CA MET A 19 14.22 -7.70 16.19
C MET A 19 12.78 -7.77 16.70
N TYR A 20 11.79 -7.39 15.86
CA TYR A 20 10.38 -7.51 16.17
C TYR A 20 9.74 -8.81 15.66
N GLN A 21 10.54 -9.79 15.24
CA GLN A 21 10.11 -11.09 14.70
C GLN A 21 9.20 -10.92 13.45
N CYS A 22 9.38 -9.83 12.71
CA CYS A 22 8.70 -9.57 11.45
C CYS A 22 9.60 -9.94 10.27
N LYS A 23 8.96 -10.31 9.15
CA LYS A 23 9.64 -10.51 7.88
C LYS A 23 9.65 -9.22 7.08
N ILE A 24 10.68 -9.04 6.24
CA ILE A 24 10.83 -7.87 5.37
C ILE A 24 11.08 -8.30 3.94
N GLY A 25 10.42 -7.65 2.98
CA GLY A 25 10.64 -7.81 1.56
C GLY A 25 11.06 -6.53 0.88
N ILE A 26 11.76 -6.65 -0.25
CA ILE A 26 12.10 -5.53 -1.13
C ILE A 26 11.36 -5.68 -2.45
N GLU A 27 10.71 -4.62 -2.93
CA GLU A 27 10.10 -4.58 -4.26
C GLU A 27 11.09 -4.02 -5.28
N LEU A 28 11.35 -4.80 -6.34
CA LEU A 28 12.11 -4.38 -7.51
C LEU A 28 11.16 -3.98 -8.63
N PHE A 29 11.41 -2.83 -9.21
CA PHE A 29 10.64 -2.33 -10.34
C PHE A 29 11.57 -1.59 -11.32
N ALA A 30 11.18 -1.53 -12.59
CA ALA A 30 11.83 -0.68 -13.56
C ALA A 30 11.39 0.78 -13.33
N ILE A 31 12.34 1.71 -13.30
CA ILE A 31 12.05 3.13 -13.01
C ILE A 31 11.14 3.76 -14.03
N ASN A 32 11.16 3.27 -15.28
CA ASN A 32 10.33 3.78 -16.37
C ASN A 32 9.01 3.02 -16.44
N MET A 33 7.92 3.74 -16.21
CA MET A 33 6.57 3.24 -16.35
C MET A 33 6.00 3.69 -17.70
N TYR A 34 5.49 2.76 -18.50
CA TYR A 34 4.81 3.07 -19.73
C TYR A 34 3.66 4.05 -19.50
N GLY A 35 3.70 5.21 -20.20
CA GLY A 35 2.64 6.22 -20.20
C GLY A 35 2.38 6.93 -18.87
N GLY A 36 3.26 6.82 -17.88
CA GLY A 36 3.10 7.55 -16.62
C GLY A 36 3.66 8.96 -16.69
N ASN A 37 2.95 9.96 -16.15
CA ASN A 37 3.43 11.34 -16.02
C ASN A 37 4.68 11.50 -15.15
N PHE A 38 5.23 10.40 -14.65
CA PHE A 38 6.50 10.36 -13.92
C PHE A 38 7.72 10.33 -14.86
N ALA A 39 7.50 10.03 -16.16
CA ALA A 39 8.57 9.98 -17.16
C ALA A 39 9.20 11.35 -17.47
N ASP A 40 8.50 12.46 -17.17
CA ASP A 40 8.96 13.81 -17.52
C ASP A 40 9.91 14.44 -16.50
N ARG A 41 10.27 13.75 -15.43
CA ARG A 41 11.14 14.33 -14.39
C ARG A 41 12.28 13.39 -14.02
N ASP A 42 13.45 13.61 -14.62
CA ASP A 42 14.67 13.26 -13.90
C ASP A 42 14.76 14.15 -12.63
N HIS A 43 15.41 13.64 -11.59
CA HIS A 43 15.55 14.37 -10.32
C HIS A 43 16.26 15.74 -10.45
N ASN A 44 16.77 16.07 -11.65
CA ASN A 44 17.48 17.32 -11.98
C ASN A 44 16.74 18.16 -13.04
N GLY A 45 15.64 17.71 -13.65
CA GLY A 45 14.83 18.50 -14.58
C GLY A 45 15.39 18.63 -16.00
N ASP A 46 16.49 17.97 -16.35
CA ASP A 46 17.26 18.24 -17.57
C ASP A 46 17.17 17.20 -18.68
N LYS A 47 16.55 16.03 -18.45
CA LYS A 47 16.33 15.02 -19.52
C LYS A 47 14.98 14.36 -19.38
N PRO A 48 14.24 14.20 -20.49
CA PRO A 48 13.07 13.31 -20.46
C PRO A 48 13.56 11.90 -20.09
N ALA A 49 12.91 11.28 -19.10
CA ALA A 49 13.16 9.87 -18.82
C ALA A 49 12.90 9.10 -20.10
N VAL A 50 13.85 8.25 -20.49
CA VAL A 50 13.69 7.40 -21.67
C VAL A 50 12.52 6.46 -21.39
N GLU A 51 11.41 6.65 -22.08
CA GLU A 51 10.25 5.77 -22.00
C GLU A 51 10.69 4.40 -22.53
N LEU A 52 10.70 3.40 -21.66
CA LEU A 52 10.99 2.02 -22.05
C LEU A 52 9.74 1.42 -22.67
N ASP A 53 9.63 1.57 -23.98
CA ASP A 53 8.64 0.87 -24.77
C ASP A 53 9.17 -0.53 -25.15
N PRO A 54 8.55 -1.62 -24.66
CA PRO A 54 8.99 -2.98 -25.01
C PRO A 54 9.05 -3.24 -26.51
N THR A 55 8.25 -2.55 -27.33
CA THR A 55 8.24 -2.66 -28.79
C THR A 55 9.59 -2.31 -29.41
N TYR A 56 10.25 -1.29 -28.90
CA TYR A 56 11.48 -0.73 -29.46
C TYR A 56 12.77 -1.16 -28.75
N MET A 57 12.67 -1.89 -27.62
CA MET A 57 13.86 -2.40 -26.92
C MET A 57 14.65 -3.36 -27.80
N THR A 58 15.97 -3.17 -27.85
CA THR A 58 16.87 -4.14 -28.49
C THR A 58 17.01 -5.41 -27.65
N LYS A 59 17.51 -6.50 -28.26
CA LYS A 59 17.78 -7.74 -27.53
C LYS A 59 18.85 -7.56 -26.46
N GLU A 60 19.82 -6.70 -26.72
CA GLU A 60 20.90 -6.35 -25.83
C GLU A 60 20.34 -5.63 -24.59
N GLN A 61 19.46 -4.63 -24.79
CA GLN A 61 18.78 -3.94 -23.68
C GLN A 61 17.92 -4.89 -22.84
N ILE A 62 17.17 -5.80 -23.48
CA ILE A 62 16.38 -6.82 -22.78
C ILE A 62 17.29 -7.67 -21.88
N LYS A 63 18.42 -8.14 -22.44
CA LYS A 63 19.39 -8.94 -21.67
C LYS A 63 20.02 -8.17 -20.52
N GLU A 64 20.39 -6.90 -20.72
CA GLU A 64 20.93 -6.03 -19.70
C GLU A 64 19.94 -5.84 -18.55
N TYR A 65 18.65 -5.59 -18.84
CA TYR A 65 17.62 -5.48 -17.80
C TYR A 65 17.44 -6.77 -17.01
N ILE A 66 17.47 -7.93 -17.66
CA ILE A 66 17.39 -9.23 -16.96
C ILE A 66 18.58 -9.39 -16.02
N GLU A 67 19.79 -9.03 -16.46
CA GLU A 67 20.98 -9.10 -15.65
C GLU A 67 20.94 -8.12 -14.45
N ASP A 68 20.47 -6.89 -14.67
CA ASP A 68 20.30 -5.88 -13.62
C ASP A 68 19.33 -6.32 -12.53
N PHE A 69 18.20 -6.94 -12.90
CA PHE A 69 17.27 -7.52 -11.92
C PHE A 69 17.91 -8.66 -11.14
N ALA A 70 18.67 -9.54 -11.78
CA ALA A 70 19.38 -10.63 -11.11
C ALA A 70 20.45 -10.11 -10.14
N LEU A 71 21.20 -9.08 -10.51
CA LEU A 71 22.19 -8.41 -9.65
C LEU A 71 21.52 -7.68 -8.49
N ALA A 72 20.40 -7.00 -8.72
CA ALA A 72 19.62 -6.35 -7.67
C ALA A 72 19.08 -7.38 -6.65
N ALA A 73 18.63 -8.54 -7.13
CA ALA A 73 18.20 -9.64 -6.28
C ALA A 73 19.35 -10.21 -5.43
N GLU A 74 20.56 -10.32 -5.99
CA GLU A 74 21.76 -10.73 -5.22
C GLU A 74 22.10 -9.72 -4.11
N ARG A 75 21.99 -8.42 -4.40
CA ARG A 75 22.15 -7.38 -3.37
C ARG A 75 21.07 -7.48 -2.29
N ALA A 76 19.82 -7.78 -2.66
CA ALA A 76 18.73 -8.02 -1.69
C ALA A 76 19.06 -9.17 -0.73
N VAL A 77 19.63 -10.27 -1.22
CA VAL A 77 20.14 -11.36 -0.36
C VAL A 77 21.15 -10.84 0.64
N ARG A 78 22.09 -10.00 0.21
CA ARG A 78 23.12 -9.43 1.09
C ARG A 78 22.56 -8.46 2.13
N CYS A 79 21.41 -7.84 1.85
CA CYS A 79 20.70 -7.01 2.81
C CYS A 79 20.00 -7.81 3.93
N GLY A 80 19.96 -9.14 3.85
CA GLY A 80 19.35 -10.00 4.85
C GLY A 80 17.81 -9.95 4.85
N VAL A 81 17.18 -9.52 3.76
CA VAL A 81 15.71 -9.55 3.62
C VAL A 81 15.19 -10.96 3.40
N ASP A 82 13.90 -11.19 3.61
CA ASP A 82 13.27 -12.52 3.51
C ASP A 82 12.62 -12.77 2.15
N SER A 83 12.20 -11.73 1.46
CA SER A 83 11.49 -11.86 0.18
C SER A 83 11.84 -10.74 -0.81
N LEU A 84 11.57 -11.04 -2.07
CA LEU A 84 11.78 -10.15 -3.19
C LEU A 84 10.48 -10.06 -3.99
N VAL A 85 9.92 -8.87 -4.15
CA VAL A 85 8.77 -8.62 -5.01
C VAL A 85 9.27 -8.15 -6.37
N ILE A 86 8.89 -8.85 -7.43
CA ILE A 86 9.10 -8.39 -8.81
C ILE A 86 7.82 -7.73 -9.30
N HIS A 87 7.90 -6.44 -9.57
CA HIS A 87 6.73 -5.65 -9.94
C HIS A 87 6.40 -5.76 -11.43
N GLY A 88 5.41 -6.60 -11.76
CA GLY A 88 4.86 -6.77 -13.11
C GLY A 88 3.45 -6.18 -13.30
N ALA A 89 2.97 -5.37 -12.35
CA ALA A 89 1.67 -4.69 -12.44
C ALA A 89 1.82 -3.20 -12.80
N HIS A 90 0.71 -2.51 -12.99
CA HIS A 90 0.59 -1.04 -13.03
C HIS A 90 1.39 -0.34 -14.15
N GLY A 91 1.75 -1.04 -15.23
CA GLY A 91 2.55 -0.47 -16.31
C GLY A 91 4.05 -0.59 -16.10
N GLN A 92 4.49 -1.39 -15.12
CA GLN A 92 5.91 -1.74 -14.99
C GLN A 92 6.35 -2.64 -16.13
N LEU A 93 7.63 -2.57 -16.51
CA LEU A 93 8.17 -3.20 -17.70
C LEU A 93 7.80 -4.70 -17.85
N PRO A 94 7.89 -5.55 -16.79
CA PRO A 94 7.50 -6.96 -16.95
C PRO A 94 6.03 -7.17 -17.34
N GLY A 95 5.12 -6.31 -16.86
CA GLY A 95 3.71 -6.34 -17.24
C GLY A 95 3.46 -5.77 -18.63
N CYS A 96 4.22 -4.75 -19.05
CA CYS A 96 4.13 -4.19 -20.38
C CYS A 96 4.46 -5.22 -21.46
N PHE A 97 5.43 -6.11 -21.23
CA PHE A 97 5.75 -7.19 -22.16
C PHE A 97 4.60 -8.19 -22.36
N LEU A 98 3.73 -8.37 -21.37
CA LEU A 98 2.56 -9.22 -21.47
C LEU A 98 1.41 -8.56 -22.25
N ASN A 99 1.32 -7.24 -22.21
CA ASN A 99 0.21 -6.50 -22.78
C ASN A 99 0.42 -6.22 -24.29
N LYS A 100 -0.30 -6.96 -25.15
CA LYS A 100 -0.20 -6.85 -26.63
C LYS A 100 -0.57 -5.46 -27.18
N ARG A 101 -1.30 -4.65 -26.42
CA ARG A 101 -1.60 -3.26 -26.78
C ARG A 101 -0.38 -2.36 -26.66
N ILE A 102 0.53 -2.71 -25.75
CA ILE A 102 1.76 -1.95 -25.48
C ILE A 102 2.92 -2.56 -26.23
N ASN A 103 3.04 -3.89 -26.21
CA ASN A 103 4.12 -4.63 -26.84
C ASN A 103 3.70 -5.11 -28.23
N GLU A 104 4.07 -4.38 -29.25
CA GLU A 104 3.81 -4.70 -30.66
C GLU A 104 4.90 -5.58 -31.29
N ARG A 105 5.81 -6.17 -30.49
CA ARG A 105 6.88 -7.04 -30.99
C ARG A 105 6.31 -8.27 -31.67
N THR A 106 6.89 -8.60 -32.85
CA THR A 106 6.52 -9.76 -33.60
C THR A 106 7.57 -10.89 -33.52
N ASP A 107 8.76 -10.57 -33.00
CA ASP A 107 9.92 -11.48 -32.93
C ASP A 107 9.97 -12.29 -31.64
N GLU A 108 9.20 -11.92 -30.61
CA GLU A 108 9.27 -12.53 -29.29
C GLU A 108 7.87 -12.88 -28.75
N ASN A 109 7.80 -13.96 -27.98
CA ASN A 109 6.60 -14.26 -27.21
C ASN A 109 6.42 -13.21 -26.09
N ALA A 110 5.24 -12.65 -25.97
CA ALA A 110 4.94 -11.59 -24.99
C ALA A 110 5.37 -11.94 -23.56
N SER A 111 5.28 -13.21 -23.15
CA SER A 111 5.67 -13.65 -21.82
C SER A 111 7.15 -14.02 -21.66
N ARG A 112 7.95 -14.00 -22.72
CA ARG A 112 9.34 -14.47 -22.70
C ARG A 112 10.22 -13.65 -21.78
N PHE A 113 10.14 -12.31 -21.87
CA PHE A 113 10.93 -11.41 -21.04
C PHE A 113 10.78 -11.75 -19.55
N THR A 114 9.54 -11.82 -19.04
CA THR A 114 9.29 -12.05 -17.62
C THR A 114 9.70 -13.46 -17.17
N VAL A 115 9.52 -14.47 -18.02
CA VAL A 115 9.98 -15.84 -17.74
C VAL A 115 11.51 -15.89 -17.64
N GLU A 116 12.22 -15.28 -18.57
CA GLU A 116 13.68 -15.22 -18.56
C GLU A 116 14.22 -14.42 -17.39
N LEU A 117 13.55 -13.30 -17.05
CA LEU A 117 13.89 -12.47 -15.88
C LEU A 117 13.74 -13.27 -14.57
N LEU A 118 12.60 -13.92 -14.37
CA LEU A 118 12.35 -14.71 -13.16
C LEU A 118 13.27 -15.92 -13.07
N ALA A 119 13.57 -16.59 -14.20
CA ALA A 119 14.54 -17.68 -14.25
C ALA A 119 15.94 -17.21 -13.84
N ALA A 120 16.42 -16.07 -14.38
CA ALA A 120 17.72 -15.49 -14.06
C ALA A 120 17.80 -15.07 -12.59
N VAL A 121 16.75 -14.44 -12.07
CA VAL A 121 16.66 -14.08 -10.64
C VAL A 121 16.71 -15.35 -9.79
N ARG A 122 15.89 -16.36 -10.06
CA ARG A 122 15.86 -17.63 -9.31
C ARG A 122 17.22 -18.36 -9.37
N GLU A 123 17.84 -18.40 -10.54
CA GLU A 123 19.17 -18.98 -10.68
C GLU A 123 20.21 -18.26 -9.82
N LYS A 124 20.16 -16.92 -9.77
CA LYS A 124 21.12 -16.08 -9.03
C LYS A 124 20.96 -16.23 -7.52
N ILE A 125 19.72 -16.21 -7.02
CA ILE A 125 19.45 -16.23 -5.57
C ILE A 125 19.16 -17.62 -5.01
N LYS A 126 18.85 -18.61 -5.84
CA LYS A 126 18.41 -19.96 -5.40
C LYS A 126 17.21 -19.85 -4.47
N ASP A 127 17.24 -20.54 -3.32
CA ASP A 127 16.19 -20.56 -2.29
C ASP A 127 16.46 -19.59 -1.13
N ARG A 128 17.35 -18.60 -1.34
CA ARG A 128 17.75 -17.66 -0.28
C ARG A 128 16.68 -16.61 0.03
N LEU A 129 15.83 -16.28 -0.92
CA LEU A 129 14.67 -15.38 -0.75
C LEU A 129 13.44 -16.01 -1.37
N ALA A 130 12.27 -15.76 -0.78
CA ALA A 130 11.01 -15.98 -1.47
C ALA A 130 10.83 -14.96 -2.60
N ILE A 131 10.36 -15.39 -3.77
CA ILE A 131 10.05 -14.53 -4.90
C ILE A 131 8.54 -14.33 -4.98
N GLU A 132 8.09 -13.12 -4.79
CA GLU A 132 6.73 -12.68 -5.03
C GLU A 132 6.65 -11.98 -6.39
N TYR A 133 5.71 -12.41 -7.25
CA TYR A 133 5.45 -11.70 -8.50
C TYR A 133 4.14 -10.95 -8.42
N ARG A 134 4.19 -9.62 -8.63
CA ARG A 134 3.01 -8.78 -8.62
C ARG A 134 2.48 -8.56 -10.02
N ILE A 135 1.19 -8.89 -10.25
CA ILE A 135 0.53 -8.85 -11.55
C ILE A 135 -0.81 -8.12 -11.47
N ASN A 136 -1.23 -7.49 -12.57
CA ASN A 136 -2.61 -7.07 -12.74
C ASN A 136 -3.46 -8.24 -13.23
N ALA A 137 -4.57 -8.52 -12.54
CA ALA A 137 -5.60 -9.40 -13.09
C ALA A 137 -6.37 -8.72 -14.24
N ASN A 138 -6.38 -7.37 -14.24
CA ASN A 138 -7.01 -6.55 -15.26
C ASN A 138 -6.35 -5.16 -15.29
N ASP A 139 -5.86 -4.72 -16.43
CA ASP A 139 -5.26 -3.40 -16.60
C ASP A 139 -6.31 -2.27 -16.69
N MET A 140 -7.59 -2.62 -16.85
CA MET A 140 -8.72 -1.69 -17.04
C MET A 140 -8.64 -0.89 -18.35
N ILE A 141 -7.94 -1.40 -19.34
CA ILE A 141 -7.78 -0.84 -20.69
C ILE A 141 -8.31 -1.86 -21.71
N GLU A 142 -9.10 -1.38 -22.67
CA GLU A 142 -9.57 -2.23 -23.78
C GLU A 142 -8.39 -2.78 -24.58
N GLY A 143 -8.42 -4.07 -24.90
CA GLY A 143 -7.36 -4.78 -25.61
C GLY A 143 -6.19 -5.27 -24.74
N SER A 144 -6.26 -5.05 -23.42
CA SER A 144 -5.34 -5.68 -22.47
C SER A 144 -5.62 -7.17 -22.29
N PRO A 145 -4.68 -7.95 -21.72
CA PRO A 145 -4.87 -9.37 -21.50
C PRO A 145 -6.16 -9.68 -20.73
N SER A 146 -6.90 -10.66 -21.24
CA SER A 146 -8.04 -11.24 -20.51
C SER A 146 -7.56 -12.00 -19.26
N LEU A 147 -8.47 -12.26 -18.32
CA LEU A 147 -8.13 -13.03 -17.12
C LEU A 147 -7.60 -14.44 -17.47
N ASP A 148 -8.12 -15.08 -18.51
CA ASP A 148 -7.65 -16.40 -18.98
C ASP A 148 -6.23 -16.32 -19.54
N GLU A 149 -5.89 -15.25 -20.27
CA GLU A 149 -4.52 -15.00 -20.74
C GLU A 149 -3.57 -14.72 -19.57
N VAL A 150 -4.04 -14.00 -18.54
CA VAL A 150 -3.28 -13.77 -17.29
C VAL A 150 -3.03 -15.10 -16.57
N ILE A 151 -4.04 -15.95 -16.41
CA ILE A 151 -3.91 -17.28 -15.80
C ILE A 151 -2.92 -18.15 -16.59
N ALA A 152 -3.04 -18.18 -17.92
CA ALA A 152 -2.12 -18.94 -18.78
C ALA A 152 -0.66 -18.43 -18.64
N PHE A 153 -0.48 -17.13 -18.49
CA PHE A 153 0.84 -16.54 -18.23
C PHE A 153 1.36 -16.93 -16.85
N VAL A 154 0.54 -16.82 -15.80
CA VAL A 154 0.94 -17.18 -14.43
C VAL A 154 1.40 -18.63 -14.37
N LYS A 155 0.70 -19.57 -15.00
CA LYS A 155 1.13 -20.98 -15.07
C LYS A 155 2.53 -21.17 -15.68
N ARG A 156 2.99 -20.25 -16.54
CA ARG A 156 4.34 -20.30 -17.12
C ARG A 156 5.42 -19.78 -16.18
N ILE A 157 5.08 -18.81 -15.31
CA ILE A 157 6.03 -18.23 -14.35
C ILE A 157 6.00 -18.95 -13.00
N GLU A 158 4.98 -19.74 -12.73
CA GLU A 158 4.77 -20.45 -11.47
C GLU A 158 6.00 -21.23 -10.97
N PRO A 159 6.81 -21.92 -11.84
CA PRO A 159 8.02 -22.62 -11.37
C PRO A 159 9.10 -21.71 -10.78
N TYR A 160 9.03 -20.40 -10.97
CA TYR A 160 10.06 -19.44 -10.57
C TYR A 160 9.65 -18.55 -9.38
N ILE A 161 8.39 -18.61 -8.95
CA ILE A 161 7.85 -17.76 -7.89
C ILE A 161 7.36 -18.59 -6.70
N ASP A 162 7.31 -17.98 -5.53
CA ASP A 162 6.80 -18.58 -4.29
C ASP A 162 5.46 -17.98 -3.86
N LEU A 163 5.09 -16.83 -4.42
CA LEU A 163 3.86 -16.10 -4.11
C LEU A 163 3.41 -15.26 -5.31
N LEU A 164 2.12 -15.28 -5.60
CA LEU A 164 1.51 -14.38 -6.57
C LEU A 164 0.75 -13.25 -5.88
N HIS A 165 1.03 -12.00 -6.26
CA HIS A 165 0.35 -10.81 -5.74
C HIS A 165 -0.59 -10.21 -6.78
N VAL A 166 -1.89 -10.32 -6.55
CA VAL A 166 -2.92 -9.87 -7.49
C VAL A 166 -3.33 -8.42 -7.23
N SER A 167 -3.25 -7.60 -8.27
CA SER A 167 -3.59 -6.19 -8.30
C SER A 167 -4.43 -5.83 -9.53
N ARG A 168 -4.61 -4.52 -9.84
CA ARG A 168 -5.40 -4.02 -10.96
C ARG A 168 -5.01 -2.60 -11.33
N GLY A 169 -5.27 -2.21 -12.60
CA GLY A 169 -5.12 -0.85 -13.09
C GLY A 169 -3.70 -0.50 -13.53
N MET A 170 -3.55 0.64 -14.20
CA MET A 170 -2.28 1.11 -14.74
C MET A 170 -2.07 2.60 -14.47
N HIS A 171 -0.81 3.02 -14.46
CA HIS A 171 -0.41 4.44 -14.35
C HIS A 171 -0.51 5.19 -15.69
N SER A 172 -0.61 4.50 -16.82
CA SER A 172 -0.60 5.10 -18.16
C SER A 172 -1.66 6.19 -18.39
N GLU A 173 -2.78 6.10 -17.71
CA GLU A 173 -3.86 7.09 -17.82
C GLU A 173 -4.35 7.47 -16.41
N GLN A 174 -4.41 8.78 -16.14
CA GLN A 174 -4.85 9.29 -14.84
C GLN A 174 -6.22 8.75 -14.38
N LYS A 175 -7.14 8.49 -15.34
CA LYS A 175 -8.45 7.89 -15.06
C LYS A 175 -8.38 6.46 -14.51
N LEU A 176 -7.24 5.77 -14.66
CA LEU A 176 -7.03 4.40 -14.18
C LEU A 176 -6.43 4.34 -12.78
N ALA A 177 -5.86 5.45 -12.28
CA ALA A 177 -5.29 5.54 -10.93
C ALA A 177 -6.26 5.12 -9.81
N PRO A 178 -7.58 5.40 -9.90
CA PRO A 178 -8.54 4.94 -8.90
C PRO A 178 -8.68 3.42 -8.80
N TYR A 179 -8.35 2.65 -9.82
CA TYR A 179 -8.37 1.18 -9.76
C TYR A 179 -7.16 0.61 -9.02
N MET A 180 -6.03 1.31 -9.02
CA MET A 180 -4.84 0.94 -8.23
C MET A 180 -4.99 1.37 -6.77
N ASN A 181 -5.49 2.58 -6.55
CA ASN A 181 -5.60 3.21 -5.22
C ASN A 181 -7.04 3.63 -4.95
N GLN A 182 -7.93 2.65 -4.77
CA GLN A 182 -9.37 2.86 -4.64
C GLN A 182 -9.72 3.96 -3.64
N PRO A 183 -10.29 5.10 -4.10
CA PRO A 183 -10.83 6.11 -3.19
C PRO A 183 -12.17 5.65 -2.60
N ILE A 184 -12.70 6.44 -1.68
CA ILE A 184 -13.95 6.13 -0.95
C ILE A 184 -15.16 5.83 -1.84
N TYR A 185 -15.13 6.21 -3.12
CA TYR A 185 -16.23 5.98 -4.09
C TYR A 185 -16.25 4.57 -4.69
N TYR A 186 -15.20 3.77 -4.43
CA TYR A 186 -15.06 2.41 -4.90
C TYR A 186 -15.33 1.43 -3.76
N ASP A 187 -15.79 0.23 -4.10
CA ASP A 187 -15.93 -0.83 -3.13
C ASP A 187 -14.57 -1.27 -2.55
N HIS A 188 -14.59 -1.85 -1.38
CA HIS A 188 -13.45 -2.55 -0.81
C HIS A 188 -13.27 -3.92 -1.52
N GLY A 189 -12.02 -4.37 -1.63
CA GLY A 189 -11.71 -5.73 -2.12
C GLY A 189 -12.02 -5.98 -3.59
N ILE A 190 -11.98 -4.95 -4.46
CA ILE A 190 -12.37 -5.07 -5.88
C ILE A 190 -11.59 -6.12 -6.69
N ASN A 191 -10.47 -6.61 -6.17
CA ASN A 191 -9.61 -7.59 -6.85
C ASN A 191 -9.89 -9.04 -6.43
N ILE A 192 -10.75 -9.26 -5.42
CA ILE A 192 -10.88 -10.57 -4.77
C ILE A 192 -11.44 -11.65 -5.69
N GLU A 193 -12.42 -11.32 -6.51
CA GLU A 193 -13.04 -12.31 -7.40
C GLU A 193 -12.09 -12.78 -8.51
N ASP A 194 -11.27 -11.89 -9.04
CA ASP A 194 -10.23 -12.26 -10.02
C ASP A 194 -9.11 -13.06 -9.35
N ALA A 195 -8.68 -12.66 -8.15
CA ALA A 195 -7.70 -13.41 -7.35
C ALA A 195 -8.19 -14.83 -7.05
N ALA A 196 -9.46 -14.98 -6.68
CA ALA A 196 -10.07 -16.29 -6.40
C ALA A 196 -10.12 -17.21 -7.62
N LYS A 197 -10.34 -16.65 -8.82
CA LYS A 197 -10.29 -17.43 -10.08
C LYS A 197 -8.88 -17.88 -10.39
N ILE A 198 -7.88 -16.96 -10.26
CA ILE A 198 -6.48 -17.29 -10.48
C ILE A 198 -6.03 -18.37 -9.50
N ARG A 199 -6.35 -18.22 -8.19
CA ARG A 199 -5.96 -19.15 -7.13
C ARG A 199 -6.42 -20.59 -7.38
N LYS A 200 -7.56 -20.78 -8.01
CA LYS A 200 -8.09 -22.13 -8.36
C LYS A 200 -7.27 -22.85 -9.42
N GLU A 201 -6.48 -22.10 -10.20
CA GLU A 201 -5.80 -22.59 -11.39
C GLU A 201 -4.28 -22.77 -11.18
N ILE A 202 -3.74 -22.36 -10.03
CA ILE A 202 -2.30 -22.38 -9.72
C ILE A 202 -2.06 -23.03 -8.37
N SER A 203 -0.82 -23.45 -8.08
CA SER A 203 -0.43 -24.12 -6.84
C SER A 203 0.29 -23.20 -5.86
N VAL A 204 0.91 -22.11 -6.34
CA VAL A 204 1.55 -21.14 -5.45
C VAL A 204 0.51 -20.31 -4.69
N PRO A 205 0.78 -19.92 -3.44
CA PRO A 205 -0.11 -19.06 -2.67
C PRO A 205 -0.42 -17.75 -3.38
N VAL A 206 -1.61 -17.21 -3.14
CA VAL A 206 -2.08 -15.94 -3.71
C VAL A 206 -2.33 -14.92 -2.61
N THR A 207 -1.69 -13.76 -2.71
CA THR A 207 -2.05 -12.56 -1.94
C THR A 207 -2.83 -11.58 -2.80
N VAL A 208 -3.76 -10.86 -2.20
CA VAL A 208 -4.59 -9.86 -2.89
C VAL A 208 -4.51 -8.50 -2.21
N VAL A 209 -4.39 -7.45 -2.99
CA VAL A 209 -4.49 -6.05 -2.55
C VAL A 209 -5.75 -5.40 -3.13
N GLY A 210 -6.27 -4.35 -2.51
CA GLY A 210 -7.40 -3.60 -3.05
C GLY A 210 -8.28 -2.98 -1.97
N SER A 211 -7.70 -2.20 -1.06
CA SER A 211 -8.44 -1.56 0.06
C SER A 211 -9.22 -2.54 0.94
N VAL A 212 -8.70 -3.74 1.12
CA VAL A 212 -9.32 -4.78 1.94
C VAL A 212 -9.30 -4.36 3.40
N THR A 213 -10.43 -4.52 4.10
CA THR A 213 -10.49 -4.35 5.56
C THR A 213 -10.05 -5.65 6.25
N LEU A 214 -9.80 -5.59 7.56
CA LEU A 214 -9.37 -6.76 8.30
C LEU A 214 -10.47 -7.85 8.35
N GLU A 215 -11.72 -7.45 8.53
CA GLU A 215 -12.87 -8.36 8.52
C GLU A 215 -13.02 -9.05 7.16
N GLN A 216 -12.83 -8.30 6.07
CA GLN A 216 -12.82 -8.88 4.73
C GLN A 216 -11.63 -9.81 4.51
N ALA A 217 -10.44 -9.48 5.06
CA ALA A 217 -9.28 -10.34 4.98
C ALA A 217 -9.55 -11.72 5.61
N GLU A 218 -10.09 -11.75 6.82
CA GLU A 218 -10.51 -12.98 7.50
C GLU A 218 -11.53 -13.76 6.67
N GLN A 219 -12.55 -13.08 6.16
CA GLN A 219 -13.58 -13.69 5.34
C GLN A 219 -12.98 -14.30 4.05
N TYR A 220 -12.14 -13.57 3.32
CA TYR A 220 -11.59 -14.04 2.05
C TYR A 220 -10.67 -15.25 2.22
N ILE A 221 -9.89 -15.28 3.29
CA ILE A 221 -9.04 -16.42 3.64
C ILE A 221 -9.89 -17.61 4.04
N ALA A 222 -10.91 -17.42 4.90
CA ALA A 222 -11.82 -18.48 5.32
C ALA A 222 -12.63 -19.08 4.16
N GLU A 223 -13.03 -18.25 3.18
CA GLU A 223 -13.73 -18.68 1.96
C GLU A 223 -12.78 -19.32 0.92
N GLY A 224 -11.46 -19.33 1.17
CA GLY A 224 -10.46 -19.84 0.24
C GLY A 224 -10.33 -19.02 -1.04
N LYS A 225 -10.64 -17.73 -1.00
CA LYS A 225 -10.50 -16.81 -2.14
C LYS A 225 -9.09 -16.28 -2.31
N ALA A 226 -8.35 -16.19 -1.23
CA ALA A 226 -6.94 -15.82 -1.18
C ALA A 226 -6.25 -16.56 -0.03
N ASP A 227 -4.92 -16.68 -0.06
CA ASP A 227 -4.12 -17.27 1.01
C ASP A 227 -3.61 -16.20 1.97
N MET A 228 -3.41 -14.98 1.44
CA MET A 228 -2.97 -13.80 2.18
C MET A 228 -3.65 -12.54 1.65
N VAL A 229 -3.56 -11.46 2.43
CA VAL A 229 -4.05 -10.13 2.05
C VAL A 229 -2.97 -9.09 2.28
N SER A 230 -2.77 -8.23 1.29
CA SER A 230 -1.85 -7.10 1.38
C SER A 230 -2.60 -5.81 1.73
N MET A 231 -2.17 -5.13 2.79
CA MET A 231 -2.72 -3.86 3.24
C MET A 231 -1.63 -2.79 3.32
N ALA A 232 -1.90 -1.59 2.81
CA ALA A 232 -1.00 -0.45 2.91
C ALA A 232 -1.66 0.72 3.67
N ARG A 233 -2.69 1.33 3.10
CA ARG A 233 -3.33 2.53 3.68
C ARG A 233 -3.99 2.28 5.03
N GLY A 234 -4.48 1.06 5.30
CA GLY A 234 -4.98 0.67 6.62
C GLY A 234 -3.89 0.77 7.70
N LEU A 235 -2.69 0.25 7.39
CA LEU A 235 -1.51 0.31 8.27
C LEU A 235 -0.95 1.73 8.41
N MET A 236 -1.04 2.57 7.37
CA MET A 236 -0.70 3.99 7.44
C MET A 236 -1.67 4.77 8.35
N ALA A 237 -2.95 4.42 8.33
CA ALA A 237 -3.95 5.02 9.20
C ALA A 237 -3.76 4.57 10.67
N ASP A 238 -3.47 3.28 10.88
CA ASP A 238 -3.18 2.72 12.19
C ASP A 238 -2.19 1.54 12.11
N PRO A 239 -0.95 1.71 12.58
CA PRO A 239 0.02 0.61 12.61
C PRO A 239 -0.38 -0.52 13.58
N MET A 240 -1.33 -0.27 14.49
CA MET A 240 -1.78 -1.23 15.49
C MET A 240 -2.90 -2.15 15.01
N VAL A 241 -3.38 -2.01 13.77
CA VAL A 241 -4.54 -2.74 13.23
C VAL A 241 -4.49 -4.25 13.50
N VAL A 242 -3.38 -4.91 13.22
CA VAL A 242 -3.21 -6.36 13.43
C VAL A 242 -3.13 -6.69 14.92
N LYS A 243 -2.44 -5.86 15.71
CA LYS A 243 -2.31 -6.06 17.16
C LYS A 243 -3.65 -5.90 17.87
N ASN A 244 -4.43 -4.87 17.52
CA ASN A 244 -5.76 -4.64 18.07
C ASN A 244 -6.68 -5.83 17.79
N ALA A 245 -6.68 -6.35 16.56
CA ALA A 245 -7.46 -7.52 16.19
C ALA A 245 -7.04 -8.78 16.98
N LYS A 246 -5.74 -9.06 17.06
CA LYS A 246 -5.22 -10.19 17.86
C LYS A 246 -5.59 -10.10 19.34
N SER A 247 -5.73 -8.88 19.87
CA SER A 247 -6.15 -8.64 21.26
C SER A 247 -7.67 -8.66 21.46
N GLY A 248 -8.45 -8.92 20.40
CA GLY A 248 -9.92 -8.94 20.46
C GLY A 248 -10.57 -7.56 20.60
N CYS A 249 -9.85 -6.48 20.29
CA CYS A 249 -10.29 -5.09 20.37
C CYS A 249 -10.17 -4.36 19.02
N PRO A 250 -10.78 -4.87 17.93
CA PRO A 250 -10.67 -4.26 16.60
C PRO A 250 -11.25 -2.83 16.54
N GLU A 251 -12.19 -2.49 17.45
CA GLU A 251 -12.80 -1.16 17.59
C GLU A 251 -11.79 -0.07 17.98
N ASN A 252 -10.65 -0.45 18.56
CA ASN A 252 -9.57 0.49 18.87
C ASN A 252 -8.78 0.91 17.61
N THR A 253 -9.02 0.28 16.48
CA THR A 253 -8.28 0.57 15.23
C THR A 253 -8.85 1.79 14.50
N ARG A 254 -7.99 2.78 14.25
CA ARG A 254 -8.31 3.96 13.45
C ARG A 254 -8.49 3.57 11.97
N PRO A 255 -9.69 3.70 11.40
CA PRO A 255 -9.92 3.29 10.02
C PRO A 255 -9.32 4.27 9.01
N CYS A 256 -8.85 3.74 7.87
CA CYS A 256 -8.51 4.54 6.71
C CYS A 256 -9.78 5.04 6.01
N VAL A 257 -9.89 6.35 5.77
CA VAL A 257 -11.04 6.94 5.07
C VAL A 257 -10.87 6.96 3.54
N ARG A 258 -9.87 6.32 2.99
CA ARG A 258 -9.56 6.22 1.55
C ARG A 258 -9.59 7.56 0.79
N CYS A 259 -9.17 8.64 1.43
CA CYS A 259 -9.11 9.98 0.83
C CYS A 259 -7.96 10.14 -0.17
N ASN A 260 -7.03 9.18 -0.22
CA ASN A 260 -5.81 9.21 -1.05
C ASN A 260 -4.86 10.39 -0.80
N TYR A 261 -4.98 11.10 0.33
CA TYR A 261 -4.08 12.20 0.68
C TYR A 261 -2.61 11.74 0.75
N CYS A 262 -2.34 10.56 1.34
CA CYS A 262 -0.99 9.98 1.37
C CYS A 262 -0.43 9.73 -0.03
N ILE A 263 -1.25 9.21 -0.95
CA ILE A 263 -0.87 8.98 -2.35
C ILE A 263 -0.59 10.31 -3.06
N ASN A 264 -1.47 11.29 -2.91
CA ASN A 264 -1.28 12.62 -3.52
C ASN A 264 0.04 13.24 -3.06
N ARG A 265 0.30 13.22 -1.75
CA ARG A 265 1.53 13.77 -1.17
C ARG A 265 2.81 13.14 -1.76
N THR A 266 2.84 11.83 -1.91
CA THR A 266 4.06 11.13 -2.35
C THR A 266 4.22 11.12 -3.87
N HIS A 267 3.13 10.95 -4.63
CA HIS A 267 3.22 10.78 -6.07
C HIS A 267 3.09 12.09 -6.87
N TYR A 268 2.30 13.06 -6.39
CA TYR A 268 2.06 14.30 -7.14
C TYR A 268 2.78 15.50 -6.52
N ASP A 269 2.75 15.63 -5.19
CA ASP A 269 3.43 16.75 -4.52
C ASP A 269 4.93 16.45 -4.30
N LEU A 270 5.40 15.21 -4.52
CA LEU A 270 6.77 14.74 -4.23
C LEU A 270 7.24 15.12 -2.83
N ALA A 271 6.33 15.03 -1.87
CA ALA A 271 6.54 15.44 -0.49
C ALA A 271 6.48 14.23 0.46
N PRO A 272 7.03 14.34 1.67
CA PRO A 272 6.97 13.26 2.65
C PRO A 272 5.54 12.78 2.90
N VAL A 273 5.38 11.47 3.07
CA VAL A 273 4.07 10.85 3.34
C VAL A 273 3.40 11.47 4.57
N ARG A 274 2.09 11.68 4.50
CA ARG A 274 1.23 12.12 5.60
C ARG A 274 -0.14 11.45 5.45
N CYS A 275 -0.86 11.32 6.55
CA CYS A 275 -2.23 10.81 6.56
C CYS A 275 -3.19 11.88 7.09
N SER A 276 -4.39 11.95 6.52
CA SER A 276 -5.41 12.90 6.98
C SER A 276 -6.06 12.51 8.31
N VAL A 277 -5.94 11.25 8.72
CA VAL A 277 -6.52 10.72 9.95
C VAL A 277 -5.47 10.27 10.98
N ASN A 278 -4.19 10.17 10.58
CA ASN A 278 -3.08 9.83 11.46
C ASN A 278 -2.02 10.93 11.39
N ALA A 279 -2.00 11.80 12.39
CA ALA A 279 -1.06 12.92 12.44
C ALA A 279 0.40 12.48 12.65
N GLU A 280 0.62 11.28 13.17
CA GLU A 280 1.96 10.76 13.47
C GLU A 280 2.67 10.22 12.23
N LEU A 281 1.92 9.78 11.19
CA LEU A 281 2.52 9.17 10.00
C LEU A 281 3.59 10.04 9.36
N GLY A 282 4.81 9.50 9.28
CA GLY A 282 6.02 10.19 8.80
C GLY A 282 6.51 11.30 9.73
N MET A 283 6.05 11.32 11.00
CA MET A 283 6.49 12.22 12.06
C MET A 283 6.75 11.45 13.37
N GLU A 284 6.83 10.14 13.31
CA GLU A 284 6.87 9.25 14.48
C GLU A 284 8.02 9.63 15.41
N THR A 285 9.20 9.90 14.86
CA THR A 285 10.38 10.29 15.64
C THR A 285 10.16 11.62 16.41
N LEU A 286 9.45 12.57 15.78
CA LEU A 286 9.11 13.83 16.47
C LEU A 286 8.16 13.57 17.64
N TYR A 287 7.11 12.80 17.41
CA TYR A 287 6.09 12.49 18.42
C TYR A 287 6.68 11.67 19.58
N MET A 288 7.56 10.70 19.31
CA MET A 288 8.25 9.92 20.34
C MET A 288 9.18 10.79 21.22
N ASN A 289 9.77 11.85 20.66
CA ASN A 289 10.71 12.73 21.35
C ASN A 289 10.06 13.98 21.97
N LEU A 290 8.74 14.12 21.88
CA LEU A 290 8.02 15.15 22.64
C LEU A 290 8.11 14.82 24.12
N GLY A 291 9.09 15.42 24.82
CA GLY A 291 9.37 15.14 26.24
C GLY A 291 8.15 15.29 27.15
N ASN A 292 8.24 14.72 28.35
CA ASN A 292 7.22 14.86 29.38
C ASN A 292 7.06 16.33 29.78
N THR A 293 5.86 16.86 29.60
CA THR A 293 5.48 18.21 30.13
C THR A 293 4.83 18.09 31.48
N LEU A 294 4.95 19.11 32.30
CA LEU A 294 4.20 19.14 33.54
C LEU A 294 2.69 19.03 33.26
N PRO A 295 1.96 18.15 33.96
CA PRO A 295 0.52 17.99 33.79
C PRO A 295 -0.20 19.35 33.92
N LYS A 296 -1.10 19.61 32.97
CA LYS A 296 -1.95 20.83 32.97
C LYS A 296 -3.40 20.43 32.86
N ARG A 297 -4.28 21.33 33.23
CA ARG A 297 -5.68 21.27 32.89
C ARG A 297 -5.91 22.08 31.62
N ILE A 298 -6.50 21.46 30.61
CA ILE A 298 -6.66 22.01 29.25
C ILE A 298 -8.16 22.02 28.93
N ALA A 299 -8.67 23.18 28.53
CA ALA A 299 -10.01 23.28 27.96
C ALA A 299 -9.89 23.18 26.41
N VAL A 300 -10.67 22.29 25.81
CA VAL A 300 -10.82 22.16 24.36
C VAL A 300 -12.24 22.56 23.98
N ILE A 301 -12.40 23.49 23.08
CA ILE A 301 -13.69 24.01 22.65
C ILE A 301 -14.01 23.51 21.25
N GLY A 302 -15.09 22.74 21.13
CA GLY A 302 -15.56 22.09 19.92
C GLY A 302 -15.23 20.60 19.85
N GLY A 303 -16.25 19.76 19.79
CA GLY A 303 -16.18 18.29 19.72
C GLY A 303 -16.12 17.74 18.30
N GLY A 304 -15.65 18.51 17.33
CA GLY A 304 -15.34 18.05 16.00
C GLY A 304 -14.00 17.27 15.95
N PRO A 305 -13.58 16.76 14.76
CA PRO A 305 -12.39 15.90 14.66
C PRO A 305 -11.10 16.54 15.19
N ALA A 306 -10.93 17.85 14.99
CA ALA A 306 -9.76 18.59 15.49
C ALA A 306 -9.75 18.67 17.01
N GLY A 307 -10.90 18.97 17.65
CA GLY A 307 -11.00 19.03 19.11
C GLY A 307 -10.85 17.67 19.76
N ILE A 308 -11.44 16.63 19.18
CA ILE A 308 -11.29 15.25 19.67
C ILE A 308 -9.82 14.83 19.61
N GLU A 309 -9.12 15.08 18.48
CA GLU A 309 -7.70 14.74 18.35
C GLU A 309 -6.82 15.54 19.31
N ALA A 310 -7.11 16.82 19.52
CA ALA A 310 -6.43 17.65 20.51
C ALA A 310 -6.62 17.12 21.94
N ALA A 311 -7.86 16.77 22.31
CA ALA A 311 -8.19 16.20 23.61
C ALA A 311 -7.48 14.87 23.85
N ARG A 312 -7.55 13.96 22.87
CA ARG A 312 -6.90 12.65 22.91
C ARG A 312 -5.38 12.79 23.07
N THR A 313 -4.76 13.63 22.25
CA THR A 313 -3.30 13.86 22.28
C THR A 313 -2.86 14.50 23.59
N ALA A 314 -3.62 15.48 24.11
CA ALA A 314 -3.31 16.11 25.40
C ALA A 314 -3.43 15.11 26.57
N ALA A 315 -4.45 14.26 26.56
CA ALA A 315 -4.64 13.23 27.58
C ALA A 315 -3.49 12.18 27.54
N GLN A 316 -3.09 11.74 26.35
CA GLN A 316 -1.95 10.82 26.17
C GLN A 316 -0.63 11.43 26.68
N ARG A 317 -0.49 12.75 26.62
CA ARG A 317 0.66 13.49 27.19
C ARG A 317 0.56 13.77 28.67
N GLY A 318 -0.45 13.21 29.35
CA GLY A 318 -0.61 13.31 30.81
C GLY A 318 -1.37 14.51 31.29
N HIS A 319 -1.99 15.31 30.42
CA HIS A 319 -2.83 16.44 30.80
C HIS A 319 -4.27 15.99 31.15
N THR A 320 -4.97 16.77 31.99
CA THR A 320 -6.41 16.61 32.19
C THR A 320 -7.15 17.54 31.24
N VAL A 321 -8.15 17.03 30.55
CA VAL A 321 -8.84 17.73 29.45
C VAL A 321 -10.34 17.84 29.75
N ASP A 322 -10.86 19.06 29.65
CA ASP A 322 -12.29 19.34 29.57
C ASP A 322 -12.64 19.69 28.10
N LEU A 323 -13.37 18.80 27.41
CA LEU A 323 -13.84 19.01 26.05
C LEU A 323 -15.28 19.49 26.03
N TYR A 324 -15.52 20.70 25.55
CA TYR A 324 -16.83 21.34 25.48
C TYR A 324 -17.37 21.27 24.05
N GLU A 325 -18.60 20.81 23.90
CA GLU A 325 -19.34 20.79 22.63
C GLU A 325 -20.73 21.38 22.82
N LYS A 326 -21.13 22.29 21.95
CA LYS A 326 -22.43 22.96 21.99
C LYS A 326 -23.60 22.05 21.62
N GLU A 327 -23.34 21.09 20.74
CA GLU A 327 -24.32 20.10 20.27
C GLU A 327 -24.47 18.97 21.32
N ASP A 328 -25.49 18.14 21.13
CA ASP A 328 -25.74 16.96 21.96
C ASP A 328 -24.88 15.76 21.59
N HIS A 329 -23.99 15.90 20.60
CA HIS A 329 -23.13 14.83 20.07
C HIS A 329 -21.77 15.35 19.62
N LEU A 330 -20.79 14.42 19.56
CA LEU A 330 -19.46 14.66 19.03
C LEU A 330 -19.39 14.32 17.52
N GLY A 331 -18.30 14.71 16.85
CA GLY A 331 -18.01 14.39 15.45
C GLY A 331 -18.12 15.58 14.50
N GLY A 332 -18.84 16.64 14.89
CA GLY A 332 -18.98 17.87 14.11
C GLY A 332 -19.43 17.62 12.67
N VAL A 333 -18.87 18.34 11.72
CA VAL A 333 -19.28 18.25 10.30
C VAL A 333 -19.05 16.88 9.65
N LEU A 334 -18.16 16.05 10.21
CA LEU A 334 -17.90 14.71 9.67
C LEU A 334 -19.08 13.76 9.85
N THR A 335 -19.94 14.00 10.85
CA THR A 335 -21.18 13.23 11.03
C THR A 335 -22.08 13.36 9.80
N MET A 336 -22.28 14.59 9.29
CA MET A 336 -23.03 14.83 8.06
C MET A 336 -22.27 14.37 6.82
N ALA A 337 -20.96 14.55 6.78
CA ALA A 337 -20.12 14.10 5.65
C ALA A 337 -20.14 12.58 5.46
N GLY A 338 -20.28 11.80 6.54
CA GLY A 338 -20.39 10.35 6.55
C GLY A 338 -21.79 9.79 6.28
N ALA A 339 -22.82 10.63 6.18
CA ALA A 339 -24.20 10.19 5.98
C ALA A 339 -24.47 9.47 4.64
N PRO A 340 -23.85 9.86 3.48
CA PRO A 340 -24.03 9.12 2.24
C PRO A 340 -23.57 7.67 2.32
N LYS A 341 -24.32 6.73 1.74
CA LYS A 341 -24.02 5.29 1.79
C LYS A 341 -22.62 4.92 1.29
N PHE A 342 -22.10 5.62 0.29
CA PHE A 342 -20.75 5.37 -0.24
C PHE A 342 -19.62 5.96 0.62
N LYS A 343 -19.94 6.70 1.69
CA LYS A 343 -18.95 7.31 2.61
C LYS A 343 -18.90 6.61 3.98
N GLN A 344 -19.16 5.31 4.00
CA GLN A 344 -19.15 4.55 5.26
C GLN A 344 -17.79 4.58 5.99
N ASP A 345 -16.68 4.74 5.27
CA ASP A 345 -15.36 4.87 5.89
C ASP A 345 -15.24 6.16 6.74
N ILE A 346 -15.89 7.25 6.32
CA ILE A 346 -15.95 8.47 7.14
C ILE A 346 -16.82 8.23 8.38
N LYS A 347 -17.96 7.54 8.23
CA LYS A 347 -18.82 7.21 9.37
C LYS A 347 -18.07 6.36 10.40
N LYS A 348 -17.38 5.29 9.96
CA LYS A 348 -16.55 4.45 10.83
C LYS A 348 -15.44 5.27 11.52
N TYR A 349 -14.85 6.24 10.82
CA TYR A 349 -13.85 7.12 11.42
C TYR A 349 -14.45 8.02 12.52
N VAL A 350 -15.64 8.57 12.31
CA VAL A 350 -16.33 9.35 13.35
C VAL A 350 -16.64 8.47 14.58
N GLU A 351 -17.16 7.27 14.38
CA GLU A 351 -17.42 6.29 15.43
C GLU A 351 -16.15 5.98 16.22
N TRP A 352 -15.04 5.73 15.50
CA TRP A 352 -13.74 5.51 16.13
C TRP A 352 -13.25 6.74 16.92
N THR A 353 -13.37 7.97 16.37
CA THR A 353 -12.91 9.17 17.09
C THR A 353 -13.65 9.36 18.41
N ILE A 354 -14.96 9.13 18.44
CA ILE A 354 -15.76 9.18 19.66
C ILE A 354 -15.34 8.07 20.62
N HIS A 355 -15.19 6.84 20.12
CA HIS A 355 -14.70 5.70 20.91
C HIS A 355 -13.33 5.98 21.53
N SER A 356 -12.43 6.59 20.79
CA SER A 356 -11.03 6.84 21.20
C SER A 356 -10.87 7.76 22.42
N ILE A 357 -11.87 8.57 22.72
CA ILE A 357 -11.89 9.42 23.92
C ILE A 357 -12.89 8.94 24.98
N SER A 358 -13.81 8.06 24.61
CA SER A 358 -14.76 7.44 25.56
C SER A 358 -14.01 6.48 26.49
N GLY A 359 -13.95 6.75 27.75
CA GLY A 359 -13.20 5.92 28.72
C GLY A 359 -11.76 6.36 28.95
N GLN A 360 -11.32 7.46 28.36
CA GLN A 360 -10.07 8.12 28.74
C GLN A 360 -10.26 8.79 30.10
N GLU A 361 -9.64 8.28 31.15
CA GLU A 361 -9.75 8.82 32.53
C GLU A 361 -9.41 10.33 32.66
N ARG A 362 -8.60 10.83 31.70
CA ARG A 362 -8.14 12.21 31.68
C ARG A 362 -8.98 13.16 30.84
N VAL A 363 -10.04 12.66 30.17
CA VAL A 363 -10.93 13.49 29.34
C VAL A 363 -12.33 13.51 29.89
N SER A 364 -12.80 14.71 30.22
CA SER A 364 -14.20 14.97 30.58
C SER A 364 -14.91 15.64 29.41
N VAL A 365 -15.98 15.03 28.91
CA VAL A 365 -16.76 15.54 27.75
C VAL A 365 -18.01 16.23 28.28
N HIS A 366 -18.22 17.49 27.88
CA HIS A 366 -19.35 18.33 28.21
C HIS A 366 -20.15 18.66 26.97
N LEU A 367 -21.21 17.88 26.70
CA LEU A 367 -22.15 18.14 25.61
C LEU A 367 -23.16 19.21 25.99
N ASN A 368 -23.90 19.78 25.02
CA ASN A 368 -24.85 20.87 25.20
C ASN A 368 -24.24 22.07 25.98
N SER A 369 -22.95 22.33 25.79
CA SER A 369 -22.15 23.28 26.54
C SER A 369 -21.48 24.29 25.61
N GLU A 370 -22.21 25.35 25.26
CA GLU A 370 -21.67 26.45 24.46
C GLU A 370 -20.74 27.32 25.32
N VAL A 371 -19.49 27.46 24.90
CA VAL A 371 -18.50 28.35 25.52
C VAL A 371 -18.49 29.66 24.76
N ARG A 372 -18.68 30.78 25.48
CA ARG A 372 -18.71 32.14 24.95
C ARG A 372 -17.49 32.93 25.37
#